data_75bfeacc5a4a264675bd2fd7efd27f32
#
_entry.id   75bfeacc5a4a264675bd2fd7efd27f32
#
_cell.length_a   1.000
_cell.length_b   1.000
_cell.length_c   1.000
_cell.angle_alpha   90.00
_cell.angle_beta   90.00
_cell.angle_gamma   90.00
#
_symmetry.space_group_name_H-M   'P 1'
#
loop_
_entity.id
_entity.type
_entity.pdbx_description
1 polymer ?
#
loop_
_entity_poly.entity_id
_entity_poly.type
_entity_poly.pdbx_seq_one_letter_code
_entity_poly.pdbx_strand_id
1 'polypeptide(L)'
;GHSCQSYDSGKDMLAHLRKDSADMLILDWQVSDMSGVDVLRKAREKLPAHTPIMFMTSSSGEDDIVAGIGAGASDYLIKPLRRGELLARVQAMLRRAYPSQNGAEQLQFGPYVFETRPGRLLMGGSVIDVTHKEFNLALLFFRNIGRPLSRAYIHEAVWVRDTDVPSRTMDTHVSRVRNKLSLRPEN
;
A
#
# COMPACT_ATOMS: atom_id res chain seq x y z
N GLY A 1 7.79 -5.44 9.14
CA GLY A 1 7.49 -6.51 8.20
C GLY A 1 6.51 -6.05 7.14
N HIS A 2 6.27 -6.89 6.12
CA HIS A 2 5.26 -6.66 5.11
C HIS A 2 4.14 -7.68 5.29
N SER A 3 2.88 -7.26 5.13
CA SER A 3 1.74 -8.14 5.00
C SER A 3 1.65 -8.62 3.56
N CYS A 4 1.37 -9.90 3.34
CA CYS A 4 1.25 -10.47 2.01
C CYS A 4 -0.03 -11.30 1.91
N GLN A 5 -0.77 -11.07 0.83
CA GLN A 5 -1.89 -11.92 0.42
C GLN A 5 -1.54 -12.60 -0.89
N SER A 6 -1.82 -13.90 -1.00
CA SER A 6 -1.59 -14.68 -2.21
C SER A 6 -2.90 -15.10 -2.86
N TYR A 7 -2.89 -15.19 -4.19
CA TYR A 7 -4.03 -15.56 -5.01
C TYR A 7 -3.56 -16.54 -6.07
N ASP A 8 -4.35 -17.58 -6.32
CA ASP A 8 -4.06 -18.59 -7.33
C ASP A 8 -4.61 -18.22 -8.72
N SER A 9 -5.42 -17.15 -8.80
CA SER A 9 -5.98 -16.65 -10.05
C SER A 9 -5.88 -15.13 -10.17
N GLY A 10 -5.75 -14.65 -11.41
CA GLY A 10 -5.75 -13.22 -11.71
C GLY A 10 -7.12 -12.59 -11.43
N LYS A 11 -8.21 -13.29 -11.67
CA LYS A 11 -9.57 -12.80 -11.39
C LYS A 11 -9.81 -12.53 -9.91
N ASP A 12 -9.38 -13.44 -9.04
CA ASP A 12 -9.56 -13.30 -7.60
C ASP A 12 -8.75 -12.11 -7.06
N MET A 13 -7.51 -11.98 -7.50
CA MET A 13 -6.68 -10.83 -7.15
C MET A 13 -7.30 -9.51 -7.64
N LEU A 14 -7.78 -9.45 -8.90
CA LEU A 14 -8.43 -8.26 -9.45
C LEU A 14 -9.78 -7.95 -8.77
N ALA A 15 -10.51 -8.97 -8.29
CA ALA A 15 -11.72 -8.78 -7.51
C ALA A 15 -11.41 -8.21 -6.12
N HIS A 16 -10.30 -8.65 -5.51
CA HIS A 16 -9.84 -8.09 -4.24
C HIS A 16 -9.45 -6.62 -4.37
N LEU A 17 -8.74 -6.23 -5.43
CA LEU A 17 -8.36 -4.83 -5.69
C LEU A 17 -9.54 -3.87 -5.88
N ARG A 18 -10.78 -4.36 -5.99
CA ARG A 18 -11.99 -3.52 -5.95
C ARG A 18 -12.40 -3.13 -4.54
N LYS A 19 -11.97 -3.90 -3.54
CA LYS A 19 -12.39 -3.76 -2.14
C LYS A 19 -11.25 -3.28 -1.24
N ASP A 20 -10.02 -3.51 -1.67
CA ASP A 20 -8.82 -3.18 -0.91
C ASP A 20 -7.69 -2.71 -1.82
N SER A 21 -6.69 -2.07 -1.24
CA SER A 21 -5.51 -1.55 -1.94
C SER A 21 -4.28 -2.39 -1.65
N ALA A 22 -3.36 -2.41 -2.61
CA ALA A 22 -2.03 -2.98 -2.44
C ALA A 22 -0.96 -1.90 -2.64
N ASP A 23 0.08 -1.95 -1.81
CA ASP A 23 1.25 -1.06 -1.98
C ASP A 23 2.21 -1.57 -3.05
N MET A 24 2.10 -2.84 -3.42
CA MET A 24 2.88 -3.48 -4.45
C MET A 24 2.18 -4.75 -4.93
N LEU A 25 2.29 -5.08 -6.20
CA LEU A 25 1.92 -6.39 -6.73
C LEU A 25 3.16 -7.18 -7.16
N ILE A 26 3.12 -8.48 -6.92
CA ILE A 26 4.06 -9.44 -7.49
C ILE A 26 3.23 -10.44 -8.29
N LEU A 27 3.44 -10.48 -9.59
CA LEU A 27 2.65 -11.27 -10.54
C LEU A 27 3.51 -12.38 -11.14
N ASP A 28 2.95 -13.58 -11.23
CA ASP A 28 3.54 -14.59 -12.09
C ASP A 28 3.27 -14.22 -13.56
N TRP A 29 4.24 -14.50 -14.42
CA TRP A 29 4.08 -14.35 -15.87
C TRP A 29 2.95 -15.23 -16.42
N GLN A 30 2.84 -16.45 -15.89
CA GLN A 30 1.80 -17.41 -16.22
C GLN A 30 0.87 -17.60 -15.03
N VAL A 31 -0.32 -17.01 -15.11
CA VAL A 31 -1.40 -17.21 -14.14
C VAL A 31 -2.43 -18.18 -14.75
N SER A 32 -3.10 -18.96 -13.90
CA SER A 32 -3.95 -20.08 -14.33
C SER A 32 -5.10 -19.70 -15.25
N ASP A 33 -5.65 -18.49 -15.14
CA ASP A 33 -6.88 -18.05 -15.79
C ASP A 33 -6.70 -16.93 -16.82
N MET A 34 -5.53 -16.26 -16.84
CA MET A 34 -5.20 -15.22 -17.82
C MET A 34 -3.68 -14.98 -17.87
N SER A 35 -3.19 -14.25 -18.87
CA SER A 35 -1.78 -13.88 -18.93
C SER A 35 -1.43 -12.87 -17.82
N GLY A 36 -0.21 -12.95 -17.28
CA GLY A 36 0.27 -11.98 -16.29
C GLY A 36 0.22 -10.53 -16.81
N VAL A 37 0.45 -10.34 -18.12
CA VAL A 37 0.36 -9.02 -18.77
C VAL A 37 -1.07 -8.48 -18.76
N ASP A 38 -2.08 -9.34 -18.97
CA ASP A 38 -3.49 -8.93 -18.90
C ASP A 38 -3.90 -8.59 -17.47
N VAL A 39 -3.38 -9.37 -16.49
CA VAL A 39 -3.54 -9.05 -15.07
C VAL A 39 -2.96 -7.67 -14.77
N LEU A 40 -1.74 -7.40 -15.23
CA LEU A 40 -1.06 -6.12 -15.03
C LEU A 40 -1.88 -4.96 -15.62
N ARG A 41 -2.30 -5.06 -16.88
CA ARG A 41 -3.10 -4.01 -17.54
C ARG A 41 -4.37 -3.67 -16.74
N LYS A 42 -5.14 -4.71 -16.36
CA LYS A 42 -6.37 -4.54 -15.57
C LYS A 42 -6.09 -4.02 -14.15
N ALA A 43 -4.96 -4.38 -13.54
CA ALA A 43 -4.56 -3.85 -12.24
C ALA A 43 -4.18 -2.37 -12.34
N ARG A 44 -3.51 -1.95 -13.42
CA ARG A 44 -3.17 -0.53 -13.67
C ARG A 44 -4.39 0.39 -13.77
N GLU A 45 -5.52 -0.10 -14.27
CA GLU A 45 -6.78 0.65 -14.30
C GLU A 45 -7.32 0.98 -12.90
N LYS A 46 -6.90 0.23 -11.87
CA LYS A 46 -7.41 0.33 -10.51
C LYS A 46 -6.39 0.87 -9.51
N LEU A 47 -5.14 0.69 -9.79
CA LEU A 47 -4.06 1.10 -8.90
C LEU A 47 -3.47 2.45 -9.32
N PRO A 48 -3.02 3.26 -8.36
CA PRO A 48 -2.24 4.46 -8.66
C PRO A 48 -1.04 4.13 -9.56
N ALA A 49 -0.70 5.05 -10.46
CA ALA A 49 0.40 4.86 -11.42
C ALA A 49 1.75 4.55 -10.75
N HIS A 50 1.97 5.09 -9.55
CA HIS A 50 3.19 4.89 -8.78
C HIS A 50 3.26 3.54 -8.06
N THR A 51 2.15 2.78 -7.95
CA THR A 51 2.15 1.46 -7.29
C THR A 51 3.05 0.51 -8.08
N PRO A 52 4.13 -0.03 -7.47
CA PRO A 52 5.05 -0.89 -8.20
C PRO A 52 4.43 -2.26 -8.47
N ILE A 53 4.69 -2.78 -9.66
CA ILE A 53 4.30 -4.14 -10.07
C ILE A 53 5.54 -4.86 -10.57
N MET A 54 5.84 -6.01 -9.98
CA MET A 54 6.97 -6.86 -10.35
C MET A 54 6.47 -8.18 -10.94
N PHE A 55 7.08 -8.62 -12.02
CA PHE A 55 6.88 -9.97 -12.53
C PHE A 55 7.84 -10.98 -11.91
N MET A 56 7.33 -12.19 -11.67
CA MET A 56 8.11 -13.40 -11.48
C MET A 56 7.95 -14.28 -12.72
N THR A 57 9.04 -14.72 -13.31
CA THR A 57 9.00 -15.50 -14.55
C THR A 57 10.01 -16.64 -14.53
N SER A 58 9.66 -17.75 -15.17
CA SER A 58 10.60 -18.83 -15.49
C SER A 58 11.30 -18.60 -16.84
N SER A 59 10.79 -17.66 -17.64
CA SER A 59 11.37 -17.30 -18.94
C SER A 59 12.44 -16.22 -18.76
N SER A 60 13.59 -16.44 -19.40
CA SER A 60 14.66 -15.46 -19.57
C SER A 60 14.64 -14.84 -20.98
N GLY A 61 13.58 -15.06 -21.75
CA GLY A 61 13.43 -14.52 -23.11
C GLY A 61 13.38 -13.00 -23.10
N GLU A 62 14.17 -12.37 -23.95
CA GLU A 62 14.25 -10.92 -24.08
C GLU A 62 12.87 -10.32 -24.45
N ASP A 63 12.14 -10.99 -25.35
CA ASP A 63 10.82 -10.53 -25.80
C ASP A 63 9.79 -10.47 -24.66
N ASP A 64 9.80 -11.46 -23.74
CA ASP A 64 8.90 -11.48 -22.57
C ASP A 64 9.24 -10.35 -21.61
N ILE A 65 10.50 -10.09 -21.38
CA ILE A 65 10.98 -9.00 -20.51
C ILE A 65 10.58 -7.65 -21.10
N VAL A 66 10.81 -7.44 -22.40
CA VAL A 66 10.44 -6.22 -23.11
C VAL A 66 8.92 -6.02 -23.07
N ALA A 67 8.13 -7.08 -23.30
CA ALA A 67 6.67 -7.01 -23.23
C ALA A 67 6.18 -6.65 -21.82
N GLY A 68 6.76 -7.21 -20.76
CA GLY A 68 6.39 -6.91 -19.38
C GLY A 68 6.69 -5.48 -18.98
N ILE A 69 7.90 -4.99 -19.28
CA ILE A 69 8.31 -3.61 -19.01
C ILE A 69 7.47 -2.63 -19.85
N GLY A 70 7.27 -2.93 -21.13
CA GLY A 70 6.42 -2.13 -22.03
C GLY A 70 4.96 -2.06 -21.59
N ALA A 71 4.46 -3.09 -20.93
CA ALA A 71 3.13 -3.11 -20.34
C ALA A 71 3.03 -2.31 -19.00
N GLY A 72 4.15 -1.83 -18.46
CA GLY A 72 4.19 -1.00 -17.26
C GLY A 72 4.60 -1.74 -15.98
N ALA A 73 5.31 -2.88 -16.09
CA ALA A 73 5.97 -3.50 -14.95
C ALA A 73 7.13 -2.61 -14.47
N SER A 74 7.32 -2.58 -13.15
CA SER A 74 8.39 -1.79 -12.51
C SER A 74 9.70 -2.58 -12.42
N ASP A 75 9.64 -3.90 -12.39
CA ASP A 75 10.79 -4.82 -12.34
C ASP A 75 10.33 -6.24 -12.70
N TYR A 76 11.30 -7.13 -12.91
CA TYR A 76 11.05 -8.57 -13.07
C TYR A 76 12.11 -9.37 -12.33
N LEU A 77 11.76 -10.61 -11.96
CA LEU A 77 12.64 -11.52 -11.25
C LEU A 77 12.52 -12.92 -11.83
N ILE A 78 13.65 -13.51 -12.21
CA ILE A 78 13.70 -14.84 -12.82
C ILE A 78 13.69 -15.91 -11.71
N LYS A 79 12.86 -16.94 -11.90
CA LYS A 79 12.87 -18.13 -11.04
C LYS A 79 14.09 -19.01 -11.32
N PRO A 80 14.73 -19.65 -10.33
CA PRO A 80 14.31 -19.77 -8.93
C PRO A 80 14.60 -18.51 -8.10
N LEU A 81 13.63 -18.12 -7.25
CA LEU A 81 13.71 -16.90 -6.45
C LEU A 81 14.72 -17.04 -5.30
N ARG A 82 15.65 -16.11 -5.21
CA ARG A 82 16.54 -15.97 -4.07
C ARG A 82 15.92 -15.00 -3.06
N ARG A 83 15.67 -15.46 -1.84
CA ARG A 83 15.01 -14.66 -0.80
C ARG A 83 15.65 -13.27 -0.59
N GLY A 84 16.98 -13.23 -0.55
CA GLY A 84 17.70 -11.96 -0.34
C GLY A 84 17.49 -10.98 -1.50
N GLU A 85 17.54 -11.46 -2.74
CA GLU A 85 17.31 -10.66 -3.92
C GLU A 85 15.87 -10.13 -3.98
N LEU A 86 14.89 -11.02 -3.77
CA LEU A 86 13.47 -10.63 -3.72
C LEU A 86 13.23 -9.51 -2.70
N LEU A 87 13.70 -9.69 -1.47
CA LEU A 87 13.53 -8.69 -0.41
C LEU A 87 14.21 -7.35 -0.74
N ALA A 88 15.43 -7.40 -1.29
CA ALA A 88 16.15 -6.19 -1.67
C ALA A 88 15.43 -5.40 -2.77
N ARG A 89 14.90 -6.10 -3.79
CA ARG A 89 14.13 -5.48 -4.89
C ARG A 89 12.80 -4.91 -4.38
N VAL A 90 12.04 -5.65 -3.58
CA VAL A 90 10.79 -5.18 -2.96
C VAL A 90 11.04 -3.90 -2.16
N GLN A 91 12.05 -3.88 -1.30
CA GLN A 91 12.40 -2.70 -0.51
C GLN A 91 12.80 -1.51 -1.39
N ALA A 92 13.59 -1.75 -2.45
CA ALA A 92 14.01 -0.70 -3.36
C ALA A 92 12.83 -0.09 -4.13
N MET A 93 11.91 -0.93 -4.60
CA MET A 93 10.72 -0.48 -5.32
C MET A 93 9.74 0.28 -4.43
N LEU A 94 9.45 -0.23 -3.23
CA LEU A 94 8.62 0.46 -2.25
C LEU A 94 9.23 1.81 -1.83
N ARG A 95 10.55 1.88 -1.64
CA ARG A 95 11.24 3.14 -1.33
C ARG A 95 11.09 4.17 -2.45
N ARG A 96 11.16 3.75 -3.72
CA ARG A 96 10.99 4.64 -4.88
C ARG A 96 9.54 5.09 -5.04
N ALA A 97 8.59 4.16 -4.88
CA ALA A 97 7.18 4.45 -5.04
C ALA A 97 6.61 5.31 -3.91
N TYR A 98 7.14 5.14 -2.71
CA TYR A 98 6.66 5.79 -1.48
C TYR A 98 7.81 6.50 -0.73
N PRO A 99 8.44 7.51 -1.31
CA PRO A 99 9.60 8.19 -0.71
C PRO A 99 9.27 8.81 0.65
N SER A 100 8.05 9.28 0.83
CA SER A 100 7.57 9.87 2.09
C SER A 100 7.41 8.87 3.24
N GLN A 101 7.42 7.55 2.97
CA GLN A 101 7.34 6.53 4.01
C GLN A 101 8.68 6.25 4.69
N ASN A 102 9.79 6.65 4.06
CA ASN A 102 11.14 6.33 4.51
C ASN A 102 11.85 7.57 5.07
N GLY A 103 11.42 8.04 6.26
CA GLY A 103 12.25 8.93 7.07
C GLY A 103 12.08 10.42 6.85
N ALA A 104 11.09 10.91 6.11
CA ALA A 104 10.73 12.31 6.17
C ALA A 104 10.30 12.67 7.61
N GLU A 105 10.99 13.62 8.22
CA GLU A 105 10.67 14.06 9.58
C GLU A 105 9.30 14.73 9.64
N GLN A 106 8.85 15.33 8.53
CA GLN A 106 7.55 15.97 8.39
C GLN A 106 6.88 15.55 7.07
N LEU A 107 5.58 15.30 7.13
CA LEU A 107 4.71 15.03 5.98
C LEU A 107 3.58 16.04 6.00
N GLN A 108 3.35 16.73 4.88
CA GLN A 108 2.32 17.75 4.76
C GLN A 108 1.22 17.31 3.79
N PHE A 109 -0.03 17.46 4.24
CA PHE A 109 -1.24 17.19 3.47
C PHE A 109 -2.21 18.37 3.66
N GLY A 110 -2.18 19.32 2.72
CA GLY A 110 -2.95 20.57 2.86
C GLY A 110 -2.61 21.30 4.15
N PRO A 111 -3.59 21.57 5.04
CA PRO A 111 -3.35 22.25 6.32
C PRO A 111 -2.74 21.35 7.40
N TYR A 112 -2.63 20.02 7.16
CA TYR A 112 -2.17 19.05 8.15
C TYR A 112 -0.67 18.77 7.98
N VAL A 113 0.08 18.81 9.09
CA VAL A 113 1.51 18.47 9.14
C VAL A 113 1.73 17.36 10.16
N PHE A 114 2.26 16.23 9.69
CA PHE A 114 2.61 15.10 10.53
C PHE A 114 4.11 15.11 10.81
N GLU A 115 4.51 15.38 12.03
CA GLU A 115 5.90 15.25 12.48
C GLU A 115 6.12 13.82 12.98
N THR A 116 6.77 13.00 12.14
CA THR A 116 6.80 11.55 12.31
C THR A 116 7.67 11.07 13.48
N ARG A 117 8.77 11.75 13.78
CA ARG A 117 9.64 11.36 14.91
C ARG A 117 9.03 11.69 16.27
N PRO A 118 8.59 12.94 16.54
CA PRO A 118 7.93 13.23 17.80
C PRO A 118 6.50 12.68 17.86
N GLY A 119 5.92 12.24 16.71
CA GLY A 119 4.53 11.75 16.66
C GLY A 119 3.51 12.85 16.88
N ARG A 120 3.79 14.09 16.44
CA ARG A 120 2.90 15.24 16.56
C ARG A 120 2.14 15.52 15.28
N LEU A 121 0.89 15.92 15.42
CA LEU A 121 0.03 16.34 14.33
C LEU A 121 -0.36 17.81 14.52
N LEU A 122 -0.17 18.60 13.46
CA LEU A 122 -0.57 19.99 13.43
C LEU A 122 -1.66 20.21 12.36
N MET A 123 -2.54 21.16 12.60
CA MET A 123 -3.54 21.64 11.63
C MET A 123 -3.51 23.17 11.63
N GLY A 124 -3.20 23.76 10.48
CA GLY A 124 -3.06 25.21 10.37
C GLY A 124 -2.00 25.81 11.31
N GLY A 125 -0.94 25.08 11.62
CA GLY A 125 0.11 25.47 12.55
C GLY A 125 -0.14 25.21 14.03
N SER A 126 -1.37 24.81 14.41
CA SER A 126 -1.75 24.48 15.80
C SER A 126 -1.62 22.97 16.05
N VAL A 127 -1.01 22.60 17.18
CA VAL A 127 -0.88 21.19 17.58
C VAL A 127 -2.22 20.60 17.95
N ILE A 128 -2.54 19.45 17.39
CA ILE A 128 -3.72 18.66 17.75
C ILE A 128 -3.30 17.57 18.74
N ASP A 129 -3.99 17.50 19.86
CA ASP A 129 -3.80 16.43 20.84
C ASP A 129 -4.37 15.10 20.30
N VAL A 130 -3.48 14.18 19.92
CA VAL A 130 -3.80 12.85 19.42
C VAL A 130 -2.99 11.80 20.15
N THR A 131 -3.62 10.67 20.44
CA THR A 131 -2.89 9.49 20.93
C THR A 131 -2.02 8.90 19.82
N HIS A 132 -1.03 8.09 20.19
CA HIS A 132 -0.17 7.41 19.21
C HIS A 132 -0.96 6.56 18.18
N LYS A 133 -2.03 5.89 18.63
CA LYS A 133 -2.92 5.12 17.74
C LYS A 133 -3.71 6.04 16.80
N GLU A 134 -4.23 7.15 17.29
CA GLU A 134 -4.94 8.15 16.48
C GLU A 134 -4.01 8.80 15.46
N PHE A 135 -2.76 9.12 15.85
CA PHE A 135 -1.74 9.63 14.95
C PHE A 135 -1.43 8.65 13.81
N ASN A 136 -1.16 7.38 14.14
CA ASN A 136 -0.85 6.36 13.14
C ASN A 136 -2.03 6.09 12.21
N LEU A 137 -3.25 6.08 12.73
CA LEU A 137 -4.47 5.91 11.96
C LEU A 137 -4.71 7.08 11.00
N ALA A 138 -4.57 8.32 11.49
CA ALA A 138 -4.66 9.52 10.68
C ALA A 138 -3.61 9.49 9.57
N LEU A 139 -2.35 9.23 9.90
CA LEU A 139 -1.26 9.17 8.94
C LEU A 139 -1.49 8.08 7.88
N LEU A 140 -2.03 6.92 8.27
CA LEU A 140 -2.40 5.86 7.35
C LEU A 140 -3.43 6.35 6.32
N PHE A 141 -4.49 7.02 6.78
CA PHE A 141 -5.53 7.55 5.88
C PHE A 141 -4.99 8.64 4.95
N PHE A 142 -4.22 9.59 5.47
CA PHE A 142 -3.66 10.66 4.65
C PHE A 142 -2.66 10.15 3.60
N ARG A 143 -1.92 9.08 3.88
CA ARG A 143 -1.05 8.42 2.89
C ARG A 143 -1.81 7.65 1.81
N ASN A 144 -3.07 7.33 2.05
CA ASN A 144 -3.90 6.52 1.17
C ASN A 144 -5.15 7.26 0.68
N ILE A 145 -5.10 8.60 0.57
CA ILE A 145 -6.22 9.38 0.05
C ILE A 145 -6.63 8.85 -1.34
N GLY A 146 -7.95 8.66 -1.52
CA GLY A 146 -8.52 8.16 -2.77
C GLY A 146 -8.38 6.64 -2.97
N ARG A 147 -7.81 5.91 -2.01
CA ARG A 147 -7.64 4.45 -2.06
C ARG A 147 -8.56 3.76 -1.07
N PRO A 148 -9.27 2.69 -1.46
CA PRO A 148 -10.03 1.89 -0.52
C PRO A 148 -9.08 1.13 0.41
N LEU A 149 -9.39 1.12 1.71
CA LEU A 149 -8.64 0.38 2.73
C LEU A 149 -9.60 -0.56 3.46
N SER A 150 -9.29 -1.85 3.45
CA SER A 150 -10.06 -2.83 4.20
C SER A 150 -9.85 -2.67 5.71
N ARG A 151 -10.82 -3.10 6.50
CA ARG A 151 -10.71 -3.11 7.97
C ARG A 151 -9.53 -3.99 8.43
N ALA A 152 -9.29 -5.10 7.74
CA ALA A 152 -8.17 -5.99 8.03
C ALA A 152 -6.83 -5.28 7.81
N TYR A 153 -6.67 -4.57 6.69
CA TYR A 153 -5.47 -3.78 6.41
C TYR A 153 -5.23 -2.68 7.45
N ILE A 154 -6.28 -1.92 7.80
CA ILE A 154 -6.18 -0.86 8.82
C ILE A 154 -5.77 -1.46 10.18
N HIS A 155 -6.39 -2.58 10.57
CA HIS A 155 -6.07 -3.28 11.81
C HIS A 155 -4.61 -3.70 11.84
N GLU A 156 -4.13 -4.37 10.82
CA GLU A 156 -2.77 -4.83 10.72
C GLU A 156 -1.75 -3.69 10.73
N ALA A 157 -2.03 -2.58 10.00
CA ALA A 157 -1.13 -1.44 9.92
C ALA A 157 -1.00 -0.67 11.24
N VAL A 158 -2.09 -0.56 12.04
CA VAL A 158 -2.12 0.30 13.24
C VAL A 158 -1.99 -0.50 14.54
N TRP A 159 -2.44 -1.76 14.56
CA TRP A 159 -2.49 -2.63 15.77
C TRP A 159 -1.60 -3.88 15.67
N VAL A 160 -0.50 -3.82 14.95
CA VAL A 160 0.46 -4.94 14.68
C VAL A 160 0.82 -5.81 15.89
N ARG A 161 0.70 -5.30 17.12
CA ARG A 161 1.05 -6.03 18.36
C ARG A 161 -0.16 -6.43 19.21
N ASP A 162 -1.35 -6.03 18.82
CA ASP A 162 -2.57 -6.26 19.59
C ASP A 162 -3.44 -7.28 18.85
N THR A 163 -3.32 -8.55 19.17
CA THR A 163 -4.01 -9.67 18.49
C THR A 163 -5.53 -9.68 18.68
N ASP A 164 -6.05 -9.00 19.71
CA ASP A 164 -7.47 -9.05 20.10
C ASP A 164 -8.13 -7.68 20.22
N VAL A 165 -7.99 -6.81 19.21
CA VAL A 165 -8.70 -5.53 19.23
C VAL A 165 -10.11 -5.71 18.64
N PRO A 166 -11.18 -5.52 19.44
CA PRO A 166 -12.54 -5.60 18.93
C PRO A 166 -12.77 -4.59 17.80
N SER A 167 -13.54 -4.99 16.80
CA SER A 167 -13.91 -4.14 15.65
C SER A 167 -14.46 -2.76 16.06
N ARG A 168 -15.23 -2.70 17.17
CA ARG A 168 -15.75 -1.46 17.75
C ARG A 168 -14.67 -0.48 18.18
N THR A 169 -13.50 -0.96 18.60
CA THR A 169 -12.38 -0.09 18.99
C THR A 169 -11.83 0.68 17.79
N MET A 170 -11.74 0.05 16.63
CA MET A 170 -11.33 0.72 15.40
C MET A 170 -12.32 1.84 15.02
N ASP A 171 -13.62 1.56 15.02
CA ASP A 171 -14.64 2.55 14.68
C ASP A 171 -14.61 3.76 15.61
N THR A 172 -14.37 3.52 16.90
CA THR A 172 -14.19 4.58 17.89
C THR A 172 -12.98 5.46 17.56
N HIS A 173 -11.84 4.86 17.19
CA HIS A 173 -10.63 5.61 16.81
C HIS A 173 -10.85 6.39 15.51
N VAL A 174 -11.49 5.80 14.50
CA VAL A 174 -11.86 6.49 13.25
C VAL A 174 -12.74 7.70 13.53
N SER A 175 -13.77 7.53 14.36
CA SER A 175 -14.66 8.64 14.74
C SER A 175 -13.92 9.76 15.47
N ARG A 176 -13.02 9.42 16.42
CA ARG A 176 -12.20 10.39 17.14
C ARG A 176 -11.27 11.16 16.20
N VAL A 177 -10.58 10.46 15.30
CA VAL A 177 -9.69 11.07 14.29
C VAL A 177 -10.48 12.04 13.41
N ARG A 178 -11.65 11.63 12.90
CA ARG A 178 -12.52 12.51 12.10
C ARG A 178 -12.91 13.78 12.85
N ASN A 179 -13.33 13.66 14.10
CA ASN A 179 -13.73 14.79 14.91
C ASN A 179 -12.56 15.74 15.20
N LYS A 180 -11.41 15.19 15.64
CA LYS A 180 -10.22 15.99 15.99
C LYS A 180 -9.64 16.73 14.79
N LEU A 181 -9.70 16.12 13.60
CA LEU A 181 -9.19 16.70 12.37
C LEU A 181 -10.26 17.45 11.57
N SER A 182 -11.47 17.60 12.11
CA SER A 182 -12.59 18.26 11.43
C SER A 182 -12.85 17.71 10.01
N LEU A 183 -12.62 16.41 9.80
CA LEU A 183 -12.83 15.76 8.52
C LEU A 183 -14.33 15.55 8.29
N ARG A 184 -14.85 16.17 7.24
CA ARG A 184 -16.24 16.04 6.79
C ARG A 184 -16.30 15.36 5.44
N PRO A 185 -17.46 14.83 5.02
CA PRO A 185 -17.61 14.20 3.70
C PRO A 185 -17.25 15.12 2.52
N GLU A 186 -17.29 16.44 2.74
CA GLU A 186 -17.00 17.47 1.74
C GLU A 186 -15.50 17.85 1.68
N ASN A 187 -14.67 17.34 2.58
CA ASN A 187 -13.25 17.70 2.70
C ASN A 187 -12.38 16.57 2.17
#